data_17a8667dc51e0a8f33d02a90d56c5779
#
_entry.id   17a8667dc51e0a8f33d02a90d56c5779
#
_cell.length_a   1.000
_cell.length_b   1.000
_cell.length_c   1.000
_cell.angle_alpha   90.00
_cell.angle_beta   90.00
_cell.angle_gamma   90.00
#
_symmetry.space_group_name_H-M   'P 1'
#
loop_
_entity.id
_entity.type
_entity.pdbx_description
1 polymer ?
#
loop_
_entity_poly.entity_id
_entity_poly.type
_entity_poly.pdbx_seq_one_letter_code
_entity_poly.pdbx_strand_id
1 'polypeptide(L)'
;MKKINILLISFILIFALSSCNQISISHNDLNTYEQEITKEDTNYIDNPDQGFYSPVCIQVVDNFKDKDYVINNKTRLYHLRMDLSTFSSKYNNDIDKKLGDTDLENIDKMLAKYLAKEKNVIIRFAYDHNYEGKKDQEPSLSMMEEHIKQLSPILNKYENYITAIEAGMIGPWGEMHSSACANKETINAIIDTYLKNVTNIPILVRTPKMIYNYLGITMADTSSYVIKDDSISYRLGLFNDGYLGSDSDLGTYTNRELETKWLANQTNHLPYGGEVVIPNSALHDIDKCLPEMKLMHLSYLNQAWNDEVIKKWKNTSYDKFCGNDKDFYGVSAYDYINAHLGYRFVLKKSTLSYNDTSDIHINLEIENKGFGNLLRNKKIEVYVFYNDTTLEKYDTKLKTNKLENLSLTIPNTGKKGKIYLSIKNDNDSYPLRLANENIYDENLKANLIGTI
;
A
#
# COMPACT_ATOMS: atom_id res chain seq x y z
N MET A 1 34.61 84.66 1.62
CA MET A 1 33.84 85.79 1.06
C MET A 1 33.08 85.32 -0.16
N LYS A 2 31.78 85.25 -0.08
CA LYS A 2 30.73 85.56 -1.04
C LYS A 2 29.42 84.99 -0.53
N LYS A 3 28.52 85.85 -0.21
CA LYS A 3 27.15 85.63 0.20
C LYS A 3 26.36 85.17 -1.03
N ILE A 4 25.50 84.20 -0.89
CA ILE A 4 24.48 83.81 -1.87
C ILE A 4 23.11 83.87 -1.17
N ASN A 5 22.24 84.70 -1.74
CA ASN A 5 20.89 85.03 -1.28
C ASN A 5 19.94 83.86 -1.48
N ILE A 6 19.09 83.62 -0.50
CA ILE A 6 17.96 82.71 -0.55
C ILE A 6 16.77 83.45 -1.13
N LEU A 7 16.25 83.00 -2.25
CA LEU A 7 14.99 83.44 -2.85
C LEU A 7 13.86 82.54 -2.38
N LEU A 8 12.93 83.10 -1.59
CA LEU A 8 11.71 82.47 -1.15
C LEU A 8 10.69 82.48 -2.33
N ILE A 9 10.30 81.39 -2.88
CA ILE A 9 9.17 81.27 -3.80
C ILE A 9 8.04 80.59 -3.06
N SER A 10 6.98 81.34 -2.77
CA SER A 10 5.72 80.84 -2.22
C SER A 10 4.92 80.17 -3.29
N PHE A 11 4.70 78.86 -3.15
CA PHE A 11 3.76 78.12 -3.97
C PHE A 11 2.42 77.99 -3.25
N ILE A 12 1.39 78.58 -3.79
CA ILE A 12 0.00 78.42 -3.35
C ILE A 12 -0.48 77.08 -3.85
N LEU A 13 -0.75 76.12 -2.92
CA LEU A 13 -1.34 74.85 -3.22
C LEU A 13 -2.87 75.00 -3.24
N ILE A 14 -3.46 74.89 -4.39
CA ILE A 14 -4.92 74.74 -4.58
C ILE A 14 -5.29 73.36 -4.21
N PHE A 15 -6.04 73.17 -3.10
CA PHE A 15 -6.66 71.88 -2.74
C PHE A 15 -7.83 71.64 -3.69
N ALA A 16 -7.62 70.75 -4.66
CA ALA A 16 -8.70 70.10 -5.38
C ALA A 16 -9.15 68.87 -4.54
N LEU A 17 -10.31 68.97 -3.89
CA LEU A 17 -11.00 67.86 -3.25
C LEU A 17 -11.48 66.90 -4.34
N SER A 18 -10.64 65.96 -4.73
CA SER A 18 -11.12 64.77 -5.41
C SER A 18 -11.64 63.78 -4.35
N SER A 19 -12.95 63.65 -4.31
CA SER A 19 -13.60 62.55 -3.56
C SER A 19 -13.12 61.21 -4.12
N CYS A 20 -12.08 60.65 -3.52
CA CYS A 20 -11.73 59.25 -3.69
C CYS A 20 -12.86 58.43 -3.04
N ASN A 21 -13.77 57.92 -3.86
CA ASN A 21 -14.57 56.78 -3.44
C ASN A 21 -13.60 55.67 -3.04
N GLN A 22 -13.35 55.50 -1.76
CA GLN A 22 -12.77 54.29 -1.23
C GLN A 22 -13.75 53.20 -1.57
N ILE A 23 -13.43 52.44 -2.62
CA ILE A 23 -13.99 51.10 -2.79
C ILE A 23 -13.45 50.33 -1.59
N SER A 24 -14.24 50.25 -0.53
CA SER A 24 -14.03 49.27 0.53
C SER A 24 -14.16 47.91 -0.14
N ILE A 25 -13.04 47.30 -0.48
CA ILE A 25 -13.00 45.86 -0.71
C ILE A 25 -13.35 45.26 0.66
N SER A 26 -14.62 44.92 0.86
CA SER A 26 -15.01 44.07 1.96
C SER A 26 -14.24 42.77 1.73
N HIS A 27 -13.20 42.51 2.48
CA HIS A 27 -12.77 41.16 2.71
C HIS A 27 -14.00 40.48 3.29
N ASN A 28 -14.68 39.68 2.47
CA ASN A 28 -15.71 38.76 2.96
C ASN A 28 -14.97 37.72 3.77
N ASP A 29 -14.79 37.96 5.06
CA ASP A 29 -14.17 37.05 5.97
C ASP A 29 -14.99 35.75 5.96
N LEU A 30 -14.31 34.63 5.71
CA LEU A 30 -14.94 33.31 5.76
C LEU A 30 -15.14 32.93 7.23
N ASN A 31 -16.33 32.45 7.57
CA ASN A 31 -16.55 31.80 8.85
C ASN A 31 -15.95 30.41 8.83
N THR A 32 -15.22 30.04 9.87
CA THR A 32 -14.61 28.71 10.04
C THR A 32 -15.36 27.92 11.08
N TYR A 33 -15.78 26.74 10.70
CA TYR A 33 -16.55 25.81 11.53
C TYR A 33 -15.73 24.52 11.73
N GLU A 34 -15.26 24.30 12.95
CA GLU A 34 -14.62 23.04 13.33
C GLU A 34 -15.69 21.98 13.54
N GLN A 35 -15.45 20.79 12.95
CA GLN A 35 -16.39 19.68 13.02
C GLN A 35 -16.05 18.78 14.20
N GLU A 36 -17.09 18.18 14.82
CA GLU A 36 -16.90 17.15 15.83
C GLU A 36 -16.33 15.88 15.19
N ILE A 37 -15.21 15.37 15.75
CA ILE A 37 -14.54 14.17 15.28
C ILE A 37 -14.71 13.06 16.29
N THR A 38 -15.17 11.91 15.82
CA THR A 38 -15.28 10.71 16.64
C THR A 38 -13.91 10.15 16.97
N LYS A 39 -13.82 9.39 18.08
CA LYS A 39 -12.59 8.73 18.47
C LYS A 39 -12.16 7.67 17.44
N GLU A 40 -10.94 7.17 17.58
CA GLU A 40 -10.44 6.09 16.77
C GLU A 40 -11.19 4.77 17.08
N ASP A 41 -11.57 4.05 16.04
CA ASP A 41 -12.06 2.67 16.13
C ASP A 41 -10.86 1.73 16.29
N THR A 42 -10.79 0.95 17.35
CA THR A 42 -9.68 0.02 17.61
C THR A 42 -9.82 -1.32 16.88
N ASN A 43 -10.89 -1.53 16.14
CA ASN A 43 -11.07 -2.73 15.35
C ASN A 43 -10.23 -2.72 14.07
N TYR A 44 -9.99 -3.91 13.53
CA TYR A 44 -9.43 -4.06 12.18
C TYR A 44 -10.37 -3.44 11.14
N ILE A 45 -9.78 -2.69 10.22
CA ILE A 45 -10.50 -2.09 9.09
C ILE A 45 -10.06 -2.77 7.80
N ASP A 46 -11.03 -3.34 7.09
CA ASP A 46 -10.80 -4.10 5.85
C ASP A 46 -10.51 -3.16 4.67
N ASN A 47 -9.32 -2.54 4.68
CA ASN A 47 -8.83 -1.68 3.63
C ASN A 47 -8.00 -2.45 2.57
N PRO A 48 -7.90 -1.95 1.33
CA PRO A 48 -7.15 -2.60 0.26
C PRO A 48 -5.64 -2.72 0.50
N ASP A 49 -4.99 -3.71 -0.15
CA ASP A 49 -3.55 -3.90 -0.27
C ASP A 49 -2.79 -4.20 1.03
N GLN A 50 -3.47 -4.67 2.09
CA GLN A 50 -2.87 -4.84 3.42
C GLN A 50 -3.55 -5.89 4.28
N GLY A 51 -2.92 -6.21 5.43
CA GLY A 51 -3.49 -7.05 6.48
C GLY A 51 -2.97 -8.49 6.49
N PHE A 52 -3.56 -9.32 7.32
CA PHE A 52 -3.27 -10.74 7.32
C PHE A 52 -3.86 -11.40 6.06
N TYR A 53 -2.99 -11.99 5.22
CA TYR A 53 -3.44 -12.64 3.99
C TYR A 53 -3.85 -14.10 4.20
N SER A 54 -4.75 -14.59 3.35
CA SER A 54 -5.08 -16.00 3.24
C SER A 54 -4.24 -16.66 2.13
N PRO A 55 -3.40 -17.65 2.43
CA PRO A 55 -2.64 -18.37 1.40
C PRO A 55 -3.55 -19.34 0.63
N VAL A 56 -3.38 -19.40 -0.69
CA VAL A 56 -4.06 -20.33 -1.59
C VAL A 56 -3.05 -20.95 -2.52
N CYS A 57 -2.89 -22.28 -2.45
CA CYS A 57 -2.05 -23.04 -3.37
C CYS A 57 -2.87 -23.50 -4.58
N ILE A 58 -2.38 -23.17 -5.77
CA ILE A 58 -3.04 -23.41 -7.05
C ILE A 58 -2.11 -24.19 -7.95
N GLN A 59 -2.52 -25.39 -8.37
CA GLN A 59 -1.79 -26.15 -9.35
C GLN A 59 -2.27 -25.80 -10.75
N VAL A 60 -1.42 -25.11 -11.50
CA VAL A 60 -1.63 -24.84 -12.92
C VAL A 60 -1.06 -26.02 -13.71
N VAL A 61 -1.91 -27.00 -13.97
CA VAL A 61 -1.55 -28.19 -14.77
C VAL A 61 -1.91 -27.98 -16.23
N ASP A 62 -1.31 -28.75 -17.12
CA ASP A 62 -1.66 -28.76 -18.55
C ASP A 62 -3.18 -28.98 -18.71
N ASN A 63 -3.84 -28.10 -19.47
CA ASN A 63 -5.29 -27.93 -19.54
C ASN A 63 -5.92 -27.55 -18.18
N PHE A 64 -5.27 -26.67 -17.45
CA PHE A 64 -5.75 -26.14 -16.18
C PHE A 64 -7.23 -25.74 -16.25
N LYS A 65 -7.99 -26.17 -15.25
CA LYS A 65 -9.38 -25.76 -15.06
C LYS A 65 -9.49 -24.97 -13.79
N ASP A 66 -10.01 -23.77 -13.91
CA ASP A 66 -10.32 -22.96 -12.74
C ASP A 66 -11.30 -23.73 -11.83
N LYS A 67 -10.84 -24.01 -10.62
CA LYS A 67 -11.67 -24.59 -9.57
C LYS A 67 -12.38 -23.44 -8.85
N ASP A 68 -13.55 -23.73 -8.29
CA ASP A 68 -14.23 -22.79 -7.41
C ASP A 68 -13.49 -22.71 -6.08
N TYR A 69 -12.49 -21.82 -6.03
CA TYR A 69 -11.81 -21.49 -4.77
C TYR A 69 -12.77 -20.70 -3.89
N VAL A 70 -12.90 -21.13 -2.62
CA VAL A 70 -13.73 -20.43 -1.66
C VAL A 70 -13.09 -19.06 -1.35
N ILE A 71 -13.63 -18.01 -1.95
CA ILE A 71 -13.23 -16.64 -1.66
C ILE A 71 -14.06 -16.15 -0.49
N ASN A 72 -13.42 -16.06 0.69
CA ASN A 72 -14.04 -15.66 1.94
C ASN A 72 -14.36 -14.15 1.93
N ASN A 73 -15.55 -13.78 2.35
CA ASN A 73 -15.92 -12.35 2.45
C ASN A 73 -15.16 -11.59 3.54
N LYS A 74 -14.64 -12.29 4.56
CA LYS A 74 -13.89 -11.68 5.69
C LYS A 74 -12.42 -11.40 5.38
N THR A 75 -11.87 -11.94 4.29
CA THR A 75 -10.48 -11.76 3.91
C THR A 75 -10.39 -10.82 2.72
N ARG A 76 -9.61 -9.77 2.84
CA ARG A 76 -9.35 -8.81 1.75
C ARG A 76 -8.18 -9.25 0.89
N LEU A 77 -7.08 -9.66 1.48
CA LEU A 77 -5.82 -9.97 0.82
C LEU A 77 -5.59 -11.49 0.73
N TYR A 78 -5.28 -11.97 -0.45
CA TYR A 78 -4.93 -13.36 -0.73
C TYR A 78 -3.52 -13.47 -1.24
N HIS A 79 -2.79 -14.52 -0.85
CA HIS A 79 -1.52 -14.89 -1.44
C HIS A 79 -1.73 -16.12 -2.34
N LEU A 80 -1.66 -15.91 -3.65
CA LEU A 80 -1.87 -16.95 -4.66
C LEU A 80 -0.52 -17.58 -5.01
N ARG A 81 -0.28 -18.78 -4.52
CA ARG A 81 0.91 -19.59 -4.79
C ARG A 81 0.60 -20.50 -5.97
N MET A 82 1.10 -20.15 -7.16
CA MET A 82 0.77 -20.81 -8.41
C MET A 82 1.91 -21.74 -8.82
N ASP A 83 1.64 -23.06 -8.74
CA ASP A 83 2.58 -24.09 -9.13
C ASP A 83 2.51 -24.37 -10.63
N LEU A 84 3.63 -24.16 -11.32
CA LEU A 84 3.83 -24.40 -12.76
C LEU A 84 4.68 -25.66 -13.02
N SER A 85 4.87 -26.55 -12.05
CA SER A 85 5.81 -27.68 -12.15
C SER A 85 5.55 -28.59 -13.35
N THR A 86 4.29 -28.74 -13.77
CA THR A 86 3.93 -29.61 -14.91
C THR A 86 4.41 -29.08 -16.26
N PHE A 87 4.87 -27.82 -16.32
CA PHE A 87 5.47 -27.23 -17.51
C PHE A 87 7.02 -27.31 -17.51
N SER A 88 7.59 -27.91 -16.45
CA SER A 88 9.03 -28.19 -16.33
C SER A 88 9.35 -29.63 -16.70
N SER A 89 10.38 -29.84 -17.52
CA SER A 89 10.94 -31.16 -17.85
C SER A 89 11.43 -31.92 -16.61
N LYS A 90 11.74 -31.21 -15.52
CA LYS A 90 12.20 -31.82 -14.26
C LYS A 90 11.08 -32.59 -13.53
N TYR A 91 9.84 -32.16 -13.68
CA TYR A 91 8.70 -32.83 -13.07
C TYR A 91 8.28 -34.10 -13.85
N ASN A 92 8.17 -34.02 -15.16
CA ASN A 92 7.56 -35.05 -15.99
C ASN A 92 8.53 -35.83 -16.88
N ASN A 93 9.84 -35.58 -16.75
CA ASN A 93 10.91 -36.16 -17.57
C ASN A 93 10.72 -35.94 -19.09
N ASP A 94 10.05 -34.86 -19.45
CA ASP A 94 9.78 -34.42 -20.81
C ASP A 94 10.52 -33.11 -21.10
N ILE A 95 10.28 -32.51 -22.23
CA ILE A 95 10.82 -31.19 -22.56
C ILE A 95 10.05 -30.08 -21.81
N ASP A 96 10.72 -28.96 -21.56
CA ASP A 96 10.07 -27.77 -21.05
C ASP A 96 8.92 -27.31 -21.96
N LYS A 97 7.77 -26.98 -21.38
CA LYS A 97 6.55 -26.62 -22.11
C LYS A 97 6.15 -25.18 -21.82
N LYS A 98 5.68 -24.47 -22.83
CA LYS A 98 4.97 -23.21 -22.66
C LYS A 98 3.60 -23.43 -22.03
N LEU A 99 3.08 -22.41 -21.36
CA LEU A 99 1.68 -22.36 -20.95
C LEU A 99 0.79 -22.36 -22.21
N GLY A 100 -0.24 -23.20 -22.22
CA GLY A 100 -1.21 -23.23 -23.31
C GLY A 100 -2.19 -22.06 -23.23
N ASP A 101 -2.83 -21.73 -24.35
CA ASP A 101 -3.83 -20.64 -24.39
C ASP A 101 -4.98 -20.88 -23.40
N THR A 102 -5.42 -22.13 -23.26
CA THR A 102 -6.46 -22.53 -22.28
C THR A 102 -6.02 -22.29 -20.84
N ASP A 103 -4.73 -22.53 -20.53
CA ASP A 103 -4.19 -22.33 -19.18
C ASP A 103 -4.15 -20.85 -18.86
N LEU A 104 -3.70 -20.02 -19.80
CA LEU A 104 -3.69 -18.56 -19.68
C LEU A 104 -5.11 -17.99 -19.51
N GLU A 105 -6.09 -18.44 -20.32
CA GLU A 105 -7.49 -18.03 -20.18
C GLU A 105 -8.07 -18.39 -18.81
N ASN A 106 -7.74 -19.55 -18.26
CA ASN A 106 -8.25 -19.98 -16.96
C ASN A 106 -7.58 -19.24 -15.81
N ILE A 107 -6.29 -18.87 -15.93
CA ILE A 107 -5.63 -17.96 -14.99
C ILE A 107 -6.33 -16.61 -15.02
N ASP A 108 -6.62 -16.05 -16.21
CA ASP A 108 -7.35 -14.80 -16.36
C ASP A 108 -8.73 -14.84 -15.70
N LYS A 109 -9.52 -15.89 -15.97
CA LYS A 109 -10.85 -16.09 -15.35
C LYS A 109 -10.77 -16.20 -13.82
N MET A 110 -9.76 -16.89 -13.32
CA MET A 110 -9.55 -17.04 -11.88
C MET A 110 -9.26 -15.68 -11.23
N LEU A 111 -8.33 -14.89 -11.77
CA LEU A 111 -8.05 -13.55 -11.24
C LEU A 111 -9.28 -12.64 -11.31
N ALA A 112 -10.08 -12.73 -12.39
CA ALA A 112 -11.33 -11.99 -12.51
C ALA A 112 -12.32 -12.27 -11.37
N LYS A 113 -12.34 -13.50 -10.81
CA LYS A 113 -13.21 -13.86 -9.67
C LYS A 113 -12.82 -13.15 -8.39
N TYR A 114 -11.51 -13.01 -8.12
CA TYR A 114 -11.04 -12.23 -6.97
C TYR A 114 -11.40 -10.75 -7.11
N LEU A 115 -11.19 -10.21 -8.31
CA LEU A 115 -11.54 -8.83 -8.62
C LEU A 115 -13.04 -8.55 -8.48
N ALA A 116 -13.90 -9.43 -8.98
CA ALA A 116 -15.36 -9.27 -8.88
C ALA A 116 -15.84 -9.20 -7.43
N LYS A 117 -15.04 -9.67 -6.46
CA LYS A 117 -15.29 -9.60 -5.02
C LYS A 117 -14.46 -8.53 -4.32
N GLU A 118 -13.88 -7.60 -5.06
CA GLU A 118 -12.99 -6.54 -4.56
C GLU A 118 -11.85 -7.08 -3.67
N LYS A 119 -11.23 -8.22 -4.02
CA LYS A 119 -10.09 -8.80 -3.30
C LYS A 119 -8.77 -8.35 -3.91
N ASN A 120 -7.77 -8.10 -3.07
CA ASN A 120 -6.41 -7.88 -3.50
C ASN A 120 -5.64 -9.21 -3.47
N VAL A 121 -4.63 -9.33 -4.33
CA VAL A 121 -3.82 -10.55 -4.40
C VAL A 121 -2.32 -10.23 -4.41
N ILE A 122 -1.54 -11.06 -3.72
CA ILE A 122 -0.11 -11.22 -3.91
C ILE A 122 0.05 -12.50 -4.73
N ILE A 123 0.92 -12.49 -5.74
CA ILE A 123 1.09 -13.65 -6.61
C ILE A 123 2.54 -14.12 -6.55
N ARG A 124 2.73 -15.44 -6.40
CA ARG A 124 4.02 -16.11 -6.52
C ARG A 124 3.88 -17.34 -7.43
N PHE A 125 4.72 -17.42 -8.44
CA PHE A 125 4.83 -18.61 -9.29
C PHE A 125 6.01 -19.46 -8.83
N ALA A 126 5.86 -20.78 -8.88
CA ALA A 126 6.91 -21.73 -8.50
C ALA A 126 6.83 -23.02 -9.35
N TYR A 127 7.89 -23.79 -9.36
CA TYR A 127 7.94 -25.12 -9.94
C TYR A 127 8.09 -26.18 -8.83
N ASP A 128 7.23 -26.10 -7.84
CA ASP A 128 7.24 -26.97 -6.67
C ASP A 128 5.89 -27.69 -6.53
N HIS A 129 5.83 -28.88 -7.10
CA HIS A 129 4.59 -29.65 -7.18
C HIS A 129 3.99 -29.89 -5.79
N ASN A 130 2.71 -29.54 -5.64
CA ASN A 130 1.98 -29.55 -4.37
C ASN A 130 2.59 -28.68 -3.25
N TYR A 131 3.55 -27.81 -3.54
CA TYR A 131 4.27 -27.02 -2.53
C TYR A 131 4.93 -27.90 -1.44
N GLU A 132 5.54 -29.00 -1.85
CA GLU A 132 6.19 -29.98 -0.97
C GLU A 132 7.62 -29.60 -0.57
N GLY A 133 8.15 -28.49 -1.06
CA GLY A 133 9.52 -28.04 -0.78
C GLY A 133 10.57 -28.76 -1.61
N LYS A 134 10.24 -29.20 -2.81
CA LYS A 134 11.16 -29.89 -3.72
C LYS A 134 12.17 -28.92 -4.32
N LYS A 135 13.43 -29.36 -4.34
CA LYS A 135 14.55 -28.60 -4.93
C LYS A 135 14.73 -28.95 -6.40
N ASP A 136 15.32 -28.02 -7.16
CA ASP A 136 15.82 -28.22 -8.53
C ASP A 136 14.73 -28.74 -9.51
N GLN A 137 13.51 -28.21 -9.36
CA GLN A 137 12.36 -28.57 -10.22
C GLN A 137 12.13 -27.55 -11.34
N GLU A 138 12.94 -26.52 -11.43
CA GLU A 138 12.82 -25.45 -12.41
C GLU A 138 13.13 -25.95 -13.83
N PRO A 139 12.42 -25.42 -14.85
CA PRO A 139 12.81 -25.58 -16.24
C PRO A 139 14.07 -24.75 -16.57
N SER A 140 14.48 -24.74 -17.82
CA SER A 140 15.53 -23.85 -18.28
C SER A 140 15.22 -22.37 -18.00
N LEU A 141 16.26 -21.55 -17.81
CA LEU A 141 16.07 -20.10 -17.61
C LEU A 141 15.25 -19.48 -18.74
N SER A 142 15.53 -19.85 -19.99
CA SER A 142 14.77 -19.33 -21.15
C SER A 142 13.27 -19.68 -21.08
N MET A 143 12.90 -20.82 -20.49
CA MET A 143 11.50 -21.19 -20.31
C MET A 143 10.88 -20.43 -19.13
N MET A 144 11.61 -20.20 -18.03
CA MET A 144 11.13 -19.34 -16.94
C MET A 144 10.82 -17.93 -17.43
N GLU A 145 11.73 -17.35 -18.24
CA GLU A 145 11.50 -16.04 -18.87
C GLU A 145 10.31 -16.05 -19.82
N GLU A 146 10.13 -17.13 -20.58
CA GLU A 146 8.96 -17.27 -21.47
C GLU A 146 7.66 -17.33 -20.69
N HIS A 147 7.58 -18.09 -19.59
CA HIS A 147 6.39 -18.14 -18.73
C HIS A 147 6.06 -16.75 -18.16
N ILE A 148 7.05 -16.00 -17.71
CA ILE A 148 6.84 -14.61 -17.25
C ILE A 148 6.26 -13.75 -18.36
N LYS A 149 6.81 -13.85 -19.59
CA LYS A 149 6.30 -13.11 -20.76
C LYS A 149 4.87 -13.48 -21.11
N GLN A 150 4.52 -14.79 -21.06
CA GLN A 150 3.17 -15.27 -21.33
C GLN A 150 2.15 -14.78 -20.27
N LEU A 151 2.56 -14.71 -19.00
CA LEU A 151 1.71 -14.28 -17.89
C LEU A 151 1.56 -12.75 -17.82
N SER A 152 2.56 -12.00 -18.28
CA SER A 152 2.61 -10.53 -18.12
C SER A 152 1.40 -9.80 -18.65
N PRO A 153 0.81 -10.13 -19.83
CA PRO A 153 -0.41 -9.46 -20.31
C PRO A 153 -1.60 -9.60 -19.34
N ILE A 154 -1.74 -10.77 -18.71
CA ILE A 154 -2.80 -11.02 -17.73
C ILE A 154 -2.51 -10.24 -16.45
N LEU A 155 -1.27 -10.27 -15.95
CA LEU A 155 -0.87 -9.53 -14.75
C LEU A 155 -1.09 -8.02 -14.95
N ASN A 156 -0.69 -7.48 -16.09
CA ASN A 156 -0.87 -6.05 -16.42
C ASN A 156 -2.36 -5.65 -16.50
N LYS A 157 -3.22 -6.53 -17.00
CA LYS A 157 -4.68 -6.31 -17.00
C LYS A 157 -5.23 -6.08 -15.58
N TYR A 158 -4.62 -6.73 -14.57
CA TYR A 158 -5.05 -6.68 -13.19
C TYR A 158 -4.12 -5.87 -12.26
N GLU A 159 -3.26 -5.02 -12.82
CA GLU A 159 -2.24 -4.29 -12.06
C GLU A 159 -2.79 -3.51 -10.85
N ASN A 160 -4.00 -2.99 -10.94
CA ASN A 160 -4.64 -2.22 -9.86
C ASN A 160 -5.14 -3.08 -8.68
N TYR A 161 -5.11 -4.40 -8.82
CA TYR A 161 -5.62 -5.36 -7.83
C TYR A 161 -4.54 -6.29 -7.29
N ILE A 162 -3.43 -6.39 -8.01
CA ILE A 162 -2.27 -7.16 -7.59
C ILE A 162 -1.42 -6.26 -6.70
N THR A 163 -1.40 -6.55 -5.41
CA THR A 163 -0.61 -5.80 -4.41
C THR A 163 0.88 -5.91 -4.71
N ALA A 164 1.35 -7.13 -5.03
CA ALA A 164 2.72 -7.40 -5.44
C ALA A 164 2.83 -8.72 -6.20
N ILE A 165 3.92 -8.88 -6.96
CA ILE A 165 4.42 -10.16 -7.42
C ILE A 165 5.68 -10.47 -6.61
N GLU A 166 5.66 -11.56 -5.86
CA GLU A 166 6.87 -12.14 -5.32
C GLU A 166 7.53 -12.91 -6.46
N ALA A 167 8.76 -12.52 -6.82
CA ALA A 167 9.40 -12.93 -8.09
C ALA A 167 9.43 -14.45 -8.31
N GLY A 168 9.55 -15.20 -7.22
CA GLY A 168 9.32 -16.64 -7.26
C GLY A 168 10.22 -17.38 -8.24
N MET A 169 9.63 -18.30 -9.01
CA MET A 169 10.22 -19.10 -10.09
C MET A 169 11.30 -20.07 -9.65
N ILE A 170 12.08 -19.78 -8.61
CA ILE A 170 13.30 -20.51 -8.22
C ILE A 170 13.13 -21.09 -6.82
N GLY A 171 13.50 -22.34 -6.66
CA GLY A 171 13.64 -23.05 -5.40
C GLY A 171 12.34 -23.57 -4.79
N PRO A 172 12.45 -24.25 -3.65
CA PRO A 172 11.30 -24.72 -2.89
C PRO A 172 10.32 -23.59 -2.64
N TRP A 173 9.03 -23.84 -2.83
CA TRP A 173 7.93 -22.88 -2.64
C TRP A 173 8.06 -21.58 -3.45
N GLY A 174 9.03 -21.50 -4.38
CA GLY A 174 9.34 -20.24 -5.08
C GLY A 174 10.02 -19.21 -4.20
N GLU A 175 10.75 -19.62 -3.15
CA GLU A 175 11.41 -18.71 -2.21
C GLU A 175 12.83 -18.31 -2.64
N MET A 176 13.19 -18.53 -3.89
CA MET A 176 14.43 -18.07 -4.53
C MET A 176 15.72 -18.52 -3.83
N HIS A 177 15.69 -19.66 -3.16
CA HIS A 177 16.84 -20.26 -2.47
C HIS A 177 16.91 -21.78 -2.67
N SER A 178 17.99 -22.41 -2.18
CA SER A 178 18.17 -23.89 -2.10
C SER A 178 17.98 -24.63 -3.43
N SER A 179 18.32 -23.99 -4.54
CA SER A 179 18.31 -24.55 -5.89
C SER A 179 19.60 -24.23 -6.63
N ALA A 180 20.02 -25.07 -7.58
CA ALA A 180 21.13 -24.80 -8.49
C ALA A 180 20.88 -23.54 -9.34
N CYS A 181 19.60 -23.21 -9.59
CA CYS A 181 19.20 -21.99 -10.28
C CYS A 181 19.28 -20.74 -9.41
N ALA A 182 19.45 -20.85 -8.09
CA ALA A 182 19.51 -19.72 -7.17
C ALA A 182 20.90 -19.02 -7.20
N ASN A 183 21.38 -18.68 -8.39
CA ASN A 183 22.61 -17.93 -8.61
C ASN A 183 22.30 -16.50 -9.09
N LYS A 184 23.30 -15.61 -9.01
CA LYS A 184 23.16 -14.18 -9.32
C LYS A 184 22.63 -13.93 -10.73
N GLU A 185 23.16 -14.66 -11.71
CA GLU A 185 22.86 -14.48 -13.13
C GLU A 185 21.38 -14.82 -13.39
N THR A 186 20.92 -15.97 -12.91
CA THR A 186 19.53 -16.42 -13.08
C THR A 186 18.55 -15.51 -12.32
N ILE A 187 18.86 -15.15 -11.08
CA ILE A 187 18.01 -14.25 -10.28
C ILE A 187 17.88 -12.89 -10.96
N ASN A 188 18.99 -12.31 -11.43
CA ASN A 188 18.98 -11.04 -12.13
C ASN A 188 18.16 -11.09 -13.43
N ALA A 189 18.25 -12.20 -14.19
CA ALA A 189 17.48 -12.38 -15.41
C ALA A 189 15.96 -12.47 -15.12
N ILE A 190 15.56 -13.17 -14.06
CA ILE A 190 14.15 -13.24 -13.62
C ILE A 190 13.65 -11.85 -13.21
N ILE A 191 14.39 -11.12 -12.37
CA ILE A 191 14.05 -9.74 -11.95
C ILE A 191 13.88 -8.85 -13.18
N ASP A 192 14.86 -8.86 -14.08
CA ASP A 192 14.88 -8.05 -15.29
C ASP A 192 13.67 -8.35 -16.21
N THR A 193 13.35 -9.65 -16.36
CA THR A 193 12.21 -10.08 -17.17
C THR A 193 10.88 -9.60 -16.59
N TYR A 194 10.68 -9.69 -15.28
CA TYR A 194 9.49 -9.12 -14.63
C TYR A 194 9.43 -7.60 -14.79
N LEU A 195 10.50 -6.90 -14.45
CA LEU A 195 10.51 -5.43 -14.49
C LEU A 195 10.28 -4.88 -15.90
N LYS A 196 10.71 -5.58 -16.95
CA LYS A 196 10.51 -5.18 -18.35
C LYS A 196 9.12 -5.50 -18.91
N ASN A 197 8.48 -6.57 -18.46
CA ASN A 197 7.23 -7.05 -19.07
C ASN A 197 6.00 -6.76 -18.20
N VAL A 198 6.16 -6.58 -16.90
CA VAL A 198 5.07 -6.22 -15.97
C VAL A 198 5.12 -4.73 -15.69
N THR A 199 3.97 -4.06 -15.81
CA THR A 199 3.83 -2.61 -15.56
C THR A 199 3.31 -2.35 -14.14
N ASN A 200 3.74 -1.27 -13.51
CA ASN A 200 3.21 -0.69 -12.26
C ASN A 200 3.05 -1.63 -11.03
N ILE A 201 3.25 -2.95 -11.16
CA ILE A 201 3.16 -3.88 -10.05
C ILE A 201 4.52 -3.96 -9.37
N PRO A 202 4.59 -3.87 -8.02
CA PRO A 202 5.80 -4.15 -7.25
C PRO A 202 6.30 -5.58 -7.48
N ILE A 203 7.62 -5.73 -7.67
CA ILE A 203 8.31 -7.02 -7.79
C ILE A 203 9.14 -7.22 -6.53
N LEU A 204 8.86 -8.26 -5.77
CA LEU A 204 9.51 -8.53 -4.50
C LEU A 204 10.42 -9.74 -4.61
N VAL A 205 11.62 -9.64 -4.03
CA VAL A 205 12.60 -10.73 -3.97
C VAL A 205 12.87 -11.14 -2.54
N ARG A 206 13.50 -12.31 -2.33
CA ARG A 206 13.60 -12.97 -1.03
C ARG A 206 14.66 -12.35 -0.08
N THR A 207 15.70 -11.72 -0.63
CA THR A 207 16.76 -11.13 0.21
C THR A 207 17.22 -9.77 -0.31
N PRO A 208 17.68 -8.86 0.57
CA PRO A 208 18.30 -7.59 0.15
C PRO A 208 19.47 -7.78 -0.80
N LYS A 209 20.21 -8.89 -0.61
CA LYS A 209 21.36 -9.25 -1.47
C LYS A 209 20.94 -9.39 -2.94
N MET A 210 19.76 -9.88 -3.23
CA MET A 210 19.25 -9.97 -4.61
C MET A 210 19.03 -8.57 -5.20
N ILE A 211 18.51 -7.63 -4.39
CA ILE A 211 18.29 -6.25 -4.83
C ILE A 211 19.64 -5.56 -5.14
N TYR A 212 20.59 -5.55 -4.20
CA TYR A 212 21.85 -4.84 -4.45
C TYR A 212 22.73 -5.53 -5.50
N ASN A 213 22.62 -6.86 -5.66
CA ASN A 213 23.26 -7.57 -6.77
C ASN A 213 22.69 -7.14 -8.14
N TYR A 214 21.36 -6.99 -8.24
CA TYR A 214 20.69 -6.52 -9.46
C TYR A 214 21.09 -5.07 -9.78
N LEU A 215 21.18 -4.22 -8.77
CA LEU A 215 21.60 -2.82 -8.91
C LEU A 215 23.10 -2.66 -9.22
N GLY A 216 23.90 -3.73 -9.12
CA GLY A 216 25.35 -3.66 -9.34
C GLY A 216 26.10 -2.93 -8.22
N ILE A 217 25.54 -2.87 -7.01
CA ILE A 217 26.16 -2.28 -5.82
C ILE A 217 26.51 -3.35 -4.79
N THR A 218 27.25 -2.97 -3.76
CA THR A 218 27.59 -3.85 -2.63
C THR A 218 26.74 -3.51 -1.39
N MET A 219 26.73 -4.37 -0.38
CA MET A 219 26.08 -4.09 0.88
C MET A 219 26.63 -2.81 1.55
N ALA A 220 27.93 -2.52 1.40
CA ALA A 220 28.52 -1.30 1.97
C ALA A 220 27.96 -0.02 1.33
N ASP A 221 27.65 -0.06 0.04
CA ASP A 221 27.10 1.09 -0.69
C ASP A 221 25.68 1.43 -0.23
N THR A 222 24.93 0.47 0.34
CA THR A 222 23.54 0.68 0.80
C THR A 222 23.42 1.76 1.86
N SER A 223 24.47 2.07 2.59
CA SER A 223 24.49 3.17 3.59
C SER A 223 24.21 4.56 2.98
N SER A 224 24.44 4.73 1.68
CA SER A 224 24.27 6.02 0.98
C SER A 224 23.47 5.91 -0.33
N TYR A 225 23.22 4.71 -0.83
CA TYR A 225 22.53 4.49 -2.09
C TYR A 225 21.02 4.51 -1.93
N VAL A 226 20.34 5.34 -2.71
CA VAL A 226 18.87 5.37 -2.80
C VAL A 226 18.46 5.03 -4.23
N ILE A 227 17.51 4.11 -4.39
CA ILE A 227 16.96 3.78 -5.70
C ILE A 227 16.13 4.96 -6.19
N LYS A 228 16.42 5.45 -7.40
CA LYS A 228 15.75 6.61 -7.97
C LYS A 228 14.32 6.26 -8.39
N ASP A 229 13.39 7.19 -8.17
CA ASP A 229 11.97 7.06 -8.46
C ASP A 229 11.64 6.98 -9.97
N ASP A 230 12.51 7.49 -10.84
CA ASP A 230 12.42 7.38 -12.30
C ASP A 230 13.03 6.09 -12.86
N SER A 231 13.66 5.25 -12.02
CA SER A 231 14.27 4.00 -12.45
C SER A 231 13.25 2.85 -12.44
N ILE A 232 13.44 1.89 -13.37
CA ILE A 232 12.64 0.67 -13.40
C ILE A 232 12.77 -0.14 -12.09
N SER A 233 13.94 -0.06 -11.44
CA SER A 233 14.24 -0.71 -10.17
C SER A 233 13.49 -0.11 -8.97
N TYR A 234 12.83 1.05 -9.13
CA TYR A 234 12.02 1.67 -8.08
C TYR A 234 10.89 0.74 -7.59
N ARG A 235 10.43 -0.17 -8.46
CA ARG A 235 9.42 -1.19 -8.16
C ARG A 235 9.98 -2.48 -7.55
N LEU A 236 11.30 -2.55 -7.28
CA LEU A 236 11.96 -3.73 -6.73
C LEU A 236 12.01 -3.64 -5.20
N GLY A 237 11.36 -4.58 -4.52
CA GLY A 237 11.24 -4.64 -3.07
C GLY A 237 11.57 -6.01 -2.50
N LEU A 238 11.18 -6.23 -1.24
CA LEU A 238 11.48 -7.44 -0.46
C LEU A 238 10.20 -8.13 0.00
N PHE A 239 10.18 -9.47 -0.01
CA PHE A 239 9.32 -10.30 0.82
C PHE A 239 10.16 -11.15 1.77
N ASN A 240 9.62 -11.52 2.95
CA ASN A 240 10.39 -12.15 4.02
C ASN A 240 9.64 -13.32 4.66
N ASP A 241 9.82 -14.53 4.12
CA ASP A 241 9.22 -15.76 4.68
C ASP A 241 10.06 -16.37 5.82
N GLY A 242 11.05 -15.66 6.31
CA GLY A 242 11.84 -15.97 7.51
C GLY A 242 11.61 -14.96 8.66
N TYR A 243 10.56 -14.14 8.57
CA TYR A 243 10.36 -12.96 9.40
C TYR A 243 10.38 -13.27 10.90
N LEU A 244 11.21 -12.56 11.65
CA LEU A 244 11.44 -12.68 13.09
C LEU A 244 11.93 -14.06 13.57
N GLY A 245 12.36 -14.94 12.66
CA GLY A 245 12.77 -16.29 13.01
C GLY A 245 14.14 -16.39 13.67
N SER A 246 15.03 -15.47 13.37
CA SER A 246 16.39 -15.35 13.94
C SER A 246 16.96 -13.97 13.68
N ASP A 247 18.16 -13.68 14.18
CA ASP A 247 18.86 -12.41 13.93
C ASP A 247 19.03 -12.11 12.43
N SER A 248 19.11 -13.13 11.58
CA SER A 248 19.20 -12.98 10.13
C SER A 248 17.88 -13.26 9.40
N ASP A 249 16.76 -13.50 10.10
CA ASP A 249 15.50 -14.00 9.53
C ASP A 249 15.75 -15.21 8.61
N LEU A 250 16.38 -16.24 9.18
CA LEU A 250 16.75 -17.50 8.51
C LEU A 250 17.58 -17.27 7.23
N GLY A 251 18.44 -16.24 7.21
CA GLY A 251 19.31 -15.92 6.08
C GLY A 251 18.74 -14.90 5.10
N THR A 252 17.63 -14.26 5.42
CA THR A 252 17.14 -13.09 4.66
C THR A 252 18.17 -11.97 4.70
N TYR A 253 18.65 -11.62 5.89
CA TYR A 253 19.63 -10.55 6.10
C TYR A 253 21.05 -11.10 6.26
N THR A 254 22.00 -10.39 5.70
CA THR A 254 23.43 -10.53 5.98
C THR A 254 23.83 -9.62 7.15
N ASN A 255 23.33 -8.40 7.15
CA ASN A 255 23.43 -7.43 8.25
C ASN A 255 22.05 -6.76 8.44
N ARG A 256 21.28 -7.27 9.41
CA ARG A 256 19.90 -6.82 9.63
C ARG A 256 19.78 -5.32 9.83
N GLU A 257 20.63 -4.74 10.69
CA GLU A 257 20.54 -3.32 11.02
C GLU A 257 20.82 -2.41 9.82
N LEU A 258 21.83 -2.72 9.03
CA LEU A 258 22.18 -1.95 7.85
C LEU A 258 21.14 -2.11 6.75
N GLU A 259 20.74 -3.36 6.48
CA GLU A 259 19.85 -3.69 5.37
C GLU A 259 18.41 -3.25 5.63
N THR A 260 17.89 -3.32 6.86
CA THR A 260 16.55 -2.82 7.20
C THR A 260 16.49 -1.30 7.10
N LYS A 261 17.51 -0.57 7.59
CA LYS A 261 17.58 0.89 7.44
C LYS A 261 17.59 1.33 5.97
N TRP A 262 18.31 0.62 5.13
CA TRP A 262 18.33 0.89 3.69
C TRP A 262 16.98 0.59 3.04
N LEU A 263 16.42 -0.59 3.31
CA LEU A 263 15.16 -1.04 2.73
C LEU A 263 13.96 -0.20 3.18
N ALA A 264 14.04 0.47 4.33
CA ALA A 264 13.00 1.39 4.78
C ALA A 264 12.66 2.47 3.72
N ASN A 265 13.63 2.86 2.88
CA ASN A 265 13.39 3.76 1.76
C ASN A 265 12.50 3.11 0.68
N GLN A 266 12.69 1.80 0.41
CA GLN A 266 11.90 1.05 -0.58
C GLN A 266 10.52 0.71 -0.03
N THR A 267 10.45 0.21 1.19
CA THR A 267 9.19 -0.19 1.81
C THR A 267 8.28 1.00 2.15
N ASN A 268 8.82 2.22 2.13
CA ASN A 268 8.02 3.44 2.24
C ASN A 268 7.01 3.61 1.08
N HIS A 269 7.28 3.04 -0.10
CA HIS A 269 6.41 3.11 -1.28
C HIS A 269 6.08 1.75 -1.90
N LEU A 270 6.66 0.66 -1.39
CA LEU A 270 6.39 -0.72 -1.82
C LEU A 270 5.82 -1.54 -0.66
N PRO A 271 4.98 -2.55 -0.93
CA PRO A 271 4.53 -3.46 0.11
C PRO A 271 5.70 -4.30 0.64
N TYR A 272 5.67 -4.57 1.94
CA TYR A 272 6.60 -5.46 2.62
C TYR A 272 5.83 -6.38 3.56
N GLY A 273 6.19 -7.66 3.57
CA GLY A 273 5.58 -8.65 4.44
C GLY A 273 6.13 -10.04 4.19
N GLY A 274 5.42 -11.06 4.65
CA GLY A 274 5.84 -12.46 4.50
C GLY A 274 5.25 -13.36 5.56
N GLU A 275 6.10 -14.25 6.15
CA GLU A 275 5.70 -15.25 7.11
C GLU A 275 6.54 -15.18 8.39
N VAL A 276 5.87 -15.13 9.55
CA VAL A 276 6.56 -15.30 10.84
C VAL A 276 6.91 -16.76 11.05
N VAL A 277 8.13 -17.03 11.55
CA VAL A 277 8.64 -18.38 11.70
C VAL A 277 9.36 -18.57 13.03
N ILE A 278 9.69 -19.85 13.39
CA ILE A 278 10.40 -20.20 14.62
C ILE A 278 9.69 -19.71 15.89
N PRO A 279 8.74 -20.49 16.45
CA PRO A 279 7.84 -20.07 17.53
C PRO A 279 8.53 -19.53 18.79
N ASN A 280 9.73 -20.02 19.09
CA ASN A 280 10.48 -19.66 20.31
C ASN A 280 11.45 -18.48 20.13
N SER A 281 11.43 -17.78 18.98
CA SER A 281 12.24 -16.58 18.81
C SER A 281 11.77 -15.48 19.75
N ALA A 282 12.73 -14.85 20.46
CA ALA A 282 12.44 -13.68 21.29
C ALA A 282 12.10 -12.44 20.46
N LEU A 283 12.39 -12.45 19.15
CA LEU A 283 12.04 -11.36 18.23
C LEU A 283 10.53 -11.21 18.04
N HIS A 284 9.73 -12.22 18.36
CA HIS A 284 8.27 -12.15 18.36
C HIS A 284 7.67 -11.40 19.57
N ASP A 285 8.47 -11.06 20.57
CA ASP A 285 7.98 -10.28 21.70
C ASP A 285 7.55 -8.91 21.18
N ILE A 286 6.36 -8.47 21.58
CA ILE A 286 5.69 -7.33 20.94
C ILE A 286 6.49 -6.03 21.06
N ASP A 287 7.19 -5.81 22.17
CA ASP A 287 8.08 -4.68 22.39
C ASP A 287 9.30 -4.67 21.47
N LYS A 288 9.71 -5.85 20.96
CA LYS A 288 10.85 -6.01 20.05
C LYS A 288 10.44 -5.95 18.59
N CYS A 289 9.31 -6.57 18.20
CA CYS A 289 8.90 -6.62 16.81
C CYS A 289 8.26 -5.32 16.29
N LEU A 290 7.53 -4.58 17.14
CA LEU A 290 6.84 -3.35 16.71
C LEU A 290 7.76 -2.26 16.14
N PRO A 291 8.93 -1.97 16.71
CA PRO A 291 9.84 -0.98 16.14
C PRO A 291 10.27 -1.31 14.71
N GLU A 292 10.53 -2.59 14.43
CA GLU A 292 10.90 -3.03 13.08
C GLU A 292 9.70 -3.06 12.13
N MET A 293 8.52 -3.49 12.59
CA MET A 293 7.29 -3.42 11.80
C MET A 293 7.01 -1.99 11.31
N LYS A 294 7.24 -1.00 12.18
CA LYS A 294 7.13 0.42 11.83
C LYS A 294 8.23 0.88 10.89
N LEU A 295 9.50 0.54 11.19
CA LEU A 295 10.65 0.93 10.37
C LEU A 295 10.52 0.42 8.93
N MET A 296 10.09 -0.85 8.79
CA MET A 296 10.00 -1.54 7.52
C MET A 296 8.64 -1.38 6.85
N HIS A 297 7.76 -0.52 7.36
CA HIS A 297 6.44 -0.25 6.80
C HIS A 297 5.64 -1.52 6.50
N LEU A 298 5.59 -2.45 7.46
CA LEU A 298 5.01 -3.78 7.30
C LEU A 298 3.57 -3.70 6.81
N SER A 299 3.28 -4.30 5.66
CA SER A 299 1.98 -4.19 4.99
C SER A 299 1.13 -5.43 5.13
N TYR A 300 1.74 -6.63 5.17
CA TYR A 300 1.00 -7.89 5.20
C TYR A 300 1.76 -9.01 5.91
N LEU A 301 1.03 -9.98 6.46
CA LEU A 301 1.57 -11.21 7.04
C LEU A 301 0.65 -12.40 6.75
N ASN A 302 1.21 -13.63 6.76
CA ASN A 302 0.43 -14.85 6.66
C ASN A 302 -0.44 -15.05 7.90
N GLN A 303 -1.77 -15.19 7.73
CA GLN A 303 -2.69 -15.42 8.85
C GLN A 303 -2.61 -16.84 9.45
N ALA A 304 -2.06 -17.80 8.71
CA ALA A 304 -2.05 -19.22 9.07
C ALA A 304 -0.68 -19.73 9.52
N TRP A 305 0.38 -19.04 9.18
CA TRP A 305 1.75 -19.47 9.45
C TRP A 305 2.60 -18.35 10.07
N ASN A 306 3.35 -18.55 11.17
CA ASN A 306 3.34 -19.76 11.99
C ASN A 306 2.21 -19.68 13.04
N ASP A 307 1.45 -20.74 13.21
CA ASP A 307 0.26 -20.75 14.08
C ASP A 307 0.60 -20.58 15.57
N GLU A 308 1.77 -21.05 16.04
CA GLU A 308 2.20 -20.86 17.42
C GLU A 308 2.59 -19.40 17.71
N VAL A 309 3.23 -18.71 16.74
CA VAL A 309 3.50 -17.27 16.85
C VAL A 309 2.20 -16.48 16.88
N ILE A 310 1.28 -16.81 15.98
CA ILE A 310 -0.05 -16.18 15.95
C ILE A 310 -0.80 -16.42 17.27
N LYS A 311 -0.74 -17.62 17.84
CA LYS A 311 -1.32 -17.93 19.16
C LYS A 311 -0.63 -17.13 20.27
N LYS A 312 0.71 -16.99 20.25
CA LYS A 312 1.47 -16.16 21.19
C LYS A 312 0.94 -14.72 21.18
N TRP A 313 0.81 -14.11 20.00
CA TRP A 313 0.29 -12.75 19.87
C TRP A 313 -1.16 -12.60 20.32
N LYS A 314 -2.03 -13.59 20.03
CA LYS A 314 -3.42 -13.60 20.52
C LYS A 314 -3.53 -13.67 22.04
N ASN A 315 -2.56 -14.28 22.70
CA ASN A 315 -2.53 -14.45 24.15
C ASN A 315 -1.68 -13.39 24.88
N THR A 316 -1.04 -12.47 24.16
CA THR A 316 -0.26 -11.36 24.71
C THR A 316 -1.08 -10.08 24.65
N SER A 317 -1.20 -9.37 25.77
CA SER A 317 -1.89 -8.06 25.79
C SER A 317 -0.95 -6.96 25.32
N TYR A 318 -1.47 -6.05 24.48
CA TYR A 318 -0.79 -4.79 24.16
C TYR A 318 -0.97 -3.81 25.34
N ASP A 319 0.11 -3.24 25.86
CA ASP A 319 0.10 -2.34 26.99
C ASP A 319 1.20 -1.26 26.88
N LYS A 320 1.38 -0.48 27.96
CA LYS A 320 2.37 0.61 28.04
C LYS A 320 3.83 0.16 27.89
N PHE A 321 4.14 -1.12 28.04
CA PHE A 321 5.49 -1.67 27.83
C PHE A 321 5.74 -2.01 26.37
N CYS A 322 4.66 -2.21 25.60
CA CYS A 322 4.70 -2.51 24.16
C CYS A 322 4.74 -1.24 23.31
N GLY A 323 4.10 -0.15 23.76
CA GLY A 323 4.03 1.11 23.02
C GLY A 323 3.14 2.16 23.70
N ASN A 324 2.96 3.30 23.02
CA ASN A 324 2.28 4.47 23.59
C ASN A 324 0.85 4.68 23.07
N ASP A 325 0.30 3.77 22.28
CA ASP A 325 -1.06 3.88 21.76
C ASP A 325 -2.09 3.45 22.79
N LYS A 326 -2.52 4.42 23.61
CA LYS A 326 -3.39 4.17 24.77
C LYS A 326 -4.76 3.65 24.41
N ASP A 327 -5.26 3.98 23.22
CA ASP A 327 -6.58 3.56 22.76
C ASP A 327 -6.62 2.03 22.56
N PHE A 328 -5.45 1.40 22.32
CA PHE A 328 -5.30 -0.03 22.14
C PHE A 328 -4.87 -0.79 23.42
N TYR A 329 -4.72 -0.14 24.56
CA TYR A 329 -4.33 -0.87 25.79
C TYR A 329 -5.39 -1.89 26.19
N GLY A 330 -4.93 -3.13 26.37
CA GLY A 330 -5.79 -4.27 26.73
C GLY A 330 -6.26 -5.12 25.54
N VAL A 331 -6.08 -4.67 24.29
CA VAL A 331 -6.33 -5.55 23.13
C VAL A 331 -5.19 -6.58 23.00
N SER A 332 -5.43 -7.68 22.28
CA SER A 332 -4.35 -8.63 22.02
C SER A 332 -3.28 -8.02 21.10
N ALA A 333 -2.04 -8.46 21.24
CA ALA A 333 -0.96 -8.07 20.33
C ALA A 333 -1.31 -8.41 18.87
N TYR A 334 -2.02 -9.53 18.64
CA TYR A 334 -2.52 -9.89 17.32
C TYR A 334 -3.48 -8.84 16.76
N ASP A 335 -4.46 -8.39 17.56
CA ASP A 335 -5.44 -7.39 17.11
C ASP A 335 -4.78 -6.04 16.88
N TYR A 336 -3.81 -5.66 17.73
CA TYR A 336 -3.00 -4.47 17.52
C TYR A 336 -2.23 -4.52 16.20
N ILE A 337 -1.50 -5.62 15.95
CA ILE A 337 -0.75 -5.81 14.69
C ILE A 337 -1.71 -5.80 13.51
N ASN A 338 -2.83 -6.54 13.59
CA ASN A 338 -3.83 -6.62 12.52
C ASN A 338 -4.43 -5.25 12.18
N ALA A 339 -4.68 -4.43 13.19
CA ALA A 339 -5.19 -3.08 12.99
C ALA A 339 -4.19 -2.12 12.33
N HIS A 340 -2.87 -2.42 12.44
CA HIS A 340 -1.79 -1.54 11.99
C HIS A 340 -1.01 -2.05 10.78
N LEU A 341 -1.23 -3.29 10.31
CA LEU A 341 -0.64 -3.78 9.05
C LEU A 341 -1.05 -2.88 7.88
N GLY A 342 -0.05 -2.36 7.15
CA GLY A 342 -0.27 -1.35 6.11
C GLY A 342 -0.62 0.02 6.68
N TYR A 343 -1.48 0.75 6.02
CA TYR A 343 -1.90 2.10 6.43
C TYR A 343 -3.15 2.06 7.33
N ARG A 344 -3.24 3.05 8.23
CA ARG A 344 -4.38 3.26 9.10
C ARG A 344 -4.63 4.76 9.27
N PHE A 345 -5.48 5.32 8.44
CA PHE A 345 -5.77 6.75 8.45
C PHE A 345 -6.85 7.11 9.46
N VAL A 346 -6.52 8.03 10.37
CA VAL A 346 -7.42 8.56 11.40
C VAL A 346 -7.65 10.04 11.11
N LEU A 347 -8.91 10.45 10.95
CA LEU A 347 -9.28 11.86 10.86
C LEU A 347 -9.11 12.50 12.23
N LYS A 348 -8.22 13.49 12.34
CA LYS A 348 -7.89 14.20 13.59
C LYS A 348 -8.62 15.54 13.68
N LYS A 349 -8.82 16.18 12.53
CA LYS A 349 -9.48 17.47 12.47
C LYS A 349 -10.16 17.66 11.11
N SER A 350 -11.33 18.29 11.13
CA SER A 350 -12.04 18.74 9.94
C SER A 350 -12.55 20.15 10.17
N THR A 351 -12.25 21.05 9.25
CA THR A 351 -12.76 22.43 9.29
C THR A 351 -13.40 22.81 7.97
N LEU A 352 -14.54 23.48 8.05
CA LEU A 352 -15.26 24.04 6.92
C LEU A 352 -15.19 25.55 7.01
N SER A 353 -14.72 26.23 5.95
CA SER A 353 -14.64 27.69 5.90
C SER A 353 -15.46 28.20 4.71
N TYR A 354 -16.52 28.99 4.98
CA TYR A 354 -17.40 29.54 3.97
C TYR A 354 -18.20 30.74 4.51
N ASN A 355 -18.81 31.47 3.59
CA ASN A 355 -19.88 32.44 3.86
C ASN A 355 -21.03 32.22 2.86
N ASP A 356 -22.04 33.08 2.86
CA ASP A 356 -23.26 32.90 2.03
C ASP A 356 -22.99 32.98 0.51
N THR A 357 -21.84 33.54 0.12
CA THR A 357 -21.50 33.81 -1.31
C THR A 357 -20.23 33.10 -1.78
N SER A 358 -19.51 32.40 -0.89
CA SER A 358 -18.27 31.69 -1.21
C SER A 358 -18.50 30.20 -1.36
N ASP A 359 -17.58 29.56 -2.08
CA ASP A 359 -17.44 28.10 -2.02
C ASP A 359 -17.10 27.62 -0.61
N ILE A 360 -17.34 26.34 -0.33
CA ILE A 360 -16.98 25.70 0.93
C ILE A 360 -15.56 25.16 0.81
N HIS A 361 -14.64 25.69 1.61
CA HIS A 361 -13.30 25.17 1.75
C HIS A 361 -13.25 24.17 2.88
N ILE A 362 -12.76 22.97 2.59
CA ILE A 362 -12.68 21.83 3.50
C ILE A 362 -11.21 21.56 3.77
N ASN A 363 -10.77 21.64 5.03
CA ASN A 363 -9.41 21.27 5.43
C ASN A 363 -9.47 20.10 6.41
N LEU A 364 -8.76 19.03 6.08
CA LEU A 364 -8.70 17.78 6.83
C LEU A 364 -7.27 17.52 7.29
N GLU A 365 -7.09 17.30 8.60
CA GLU A 365 -5.87 16.74 9.17
C GLU A 365 -6.10 15.25 9.42
N ILE A 366 -5.40 14.40 8.69
CA ILE A 366 -5.50 12.95 8.76
C ILE A 366 -4.14 12.40 9.16
N GLU A 367 -4.10 11.53 10.17
CA GLU A 367 -2.88 10.87 10.64
C GLU A 367 -2.84 9.44 10.13
N ASN A 368 -1.69 9.00 9.60
CA ASN A 368 -1.46 7.59 9.32
C ASN A 368 -0.84 6.92 10.56
N LYS A 369 -1.60 6.12 11.27
CA LYS A 369 -1.15 5.33 12.43
C LYS A 369 -0.68 3.92 12.07
N GLY A 370 -0.88 3.48 10.84
CA GLY A 370 -0.44 2.17 10.36
C GLY A 370 1.09 2.03 10.30
N PHE A 371 1.56 0.81 10.15
CA PHE A 371 2.99 0.56 9.94
C PHE A 371 3.42 0.97 8.54
N GLY A 372 2.58 0.75 7.53
CA GLY A 372 2.84 1.04 6.12
C GLY A 372 2.13 2.29 5.60
N ASN A 373 2.25 2.51 4.30
CA ASN A 373 1.70 3.66 3.61
C ASN A 373 0.69 3.26 2.53
N LEU A 374 -0.11 4.20 2.08
CA LEU A 374 -0.98 4.00 0.92
C LEU A 374 -0.13 3.91 -0.36
N LEU A 375 -0.09 2.71 -0.95
CA LEU A 375 0.84 2.40 -2.02
C LEU A 375 0.46 2.99 -3.39
N ARG A 376 -0.82 3.34 -3.57
CA ARG A 376 -1.37 3.77 -4.86
C ARG A 376 -2.18 5.03 -4.73
N ASN A 377 -2.08 5.89 -5.74
CA ASN A 377 -2.94 7.06 -5.82
C ASN A 377 -4.42 6.66 -5.86
N LYS A 378 -5.22 7.35 -5.09
CA LYS A 378 -6.68 7.21 -5.05
C LYS A 378 -7.34 8.48 -5.56
N LYS A 379 -8.45 8.33 -6.23
CA LYS A 379 -9.36 9.41 -6.59
C LYS A 379 -10.04 9.93 -5.34
N ILE A 380 -10.06 11.24 -5.16
CA ILE A 380 -10.69 11.92 -4.04
C ILE A 380 -11.95 12.62 -4.54
N GLU A 381 -13.09 12.32 -3.95
CA GLU A 381 -14.36 13.00 -4.22
C GLU A 381 -15.01 13.45 -2.92
N VAL A 382 -15.80 14.50 -3.01
CA VAL A 382 -16.65 14.97 -1.91
C VAL A 382 -18.11 14.72 -2.28
N TYR A 383 -18.86 14.06 -1.39
CA TYR A 383 -20.28 13.86 -1.52
C TYR A 383 -21.00 14.73 -0.51
N VAL A 384 -22.09 15.37 -0.92
CA VAL A 384 -22.98 16.09 0.00
C VAL A 384 -24.35 15.47 -0.06
N PHE A 385 -24.79 14.92 1.06
CA PHE A 385 -26.13 14.40 1.24
C PHE A 385 -26.97 15.43 1.98
N TYR A 386 -27.80 16.14 1.22
CA TYR A 386 -28.62 17.21 1.75
C TYR A 386 -29.83 16.72 2.53
N ASN A 387 -30.36 17.57 3.41
CA ASN A 387 -31.54 17.24 4.24
C ASN A 387 -32.81 17.02 3.41
N ASP A 388 -32.86 17.50 2.16
CA ASP A 388 -33.95 17.22 1.20
C ASP A 388 -33.79 15.85 0.49
N THR A 389 -32.87 15.00 0.97
CA THR A 389 -32.52 13.68 0.41
C THR A 389 -31.79 13.70 -0.94
N THR A 390 -31.36 14.87 -1.40
CA THR A 390 -30.55 14.99 -2.62
C THR A 390 -29.09 14.63 -2.33
N LEU A 391 -28.47 13.80 -3.19
CA LEU A 391 -27.05 13.49 -3.16
C LEU A 391 -26.34 14.18 -4.32
N GLU A 392 -25.38 15.05 -4.01
CA GLU A 392 -24.46 15.63 -4.99
C GLU A 392 -23.05 15.09 -4.79
N LYS A 393 -22.34 14.84 -5.91
CA LYS A 393 -20.99 14.30 -5.94
C LYS A 393 -20.07 15.28 -6.68
N TYR A 394 -19.03 15.70 -5.99
CA TYR A 394 -18.04 16.64 -6.52
C TYR A 394 -16.73 15.92 -6.76
N ASP A 395 -16.31 15.83 -8.03
CA ASP A 395 -15.00 15.33 -8.41
C ASP A 395 -13.96 16.45 -8.19
N THR A 396 -13.08 16.26 -7.21
CA THR A 396 -12.05 17.24 -6.85
C THR A 396 -10.90 17.30 -7.85
N LYS A 397 -10.85 16.38 -8.83
CA LYS A 397 -9.72 16.15 -9.75
C LYS A 397 -8.42 15.76 -9.04
N LEU A 398 -8.43 15.59 -7.73
CA LEU A 398 -7.27 15.18 -6.95
C LEU A 398 -7.12 13.65 -7.01
N LYS A 399 -5.91 13.22 -7.37
CA LYS A 399 -5.45 11.84 -7.24
C LYS A 399 -4.18 11.83 -6.40
N THR A 400 -4.21 11.14 -5.28
CA THR A 400 -3.09 11.12 -4.35
C THR A 400 -3.04 9.82 -3.53
N ASN A 401 -1.84 9.47 -3.08
CA ASN A 401 -1.60 8.50 -2.01
C ASN A 401 -1.16 9.17 -0.69
N LYS A 402 -1.20 10.51 -0.65
CA LYS A 402 -0.89 11.28 0.56
C LYS A 402 -2.18 11.94 1.04
N LEU A 403 -2.67 11.48 2.19
CA LEU A 403 -3.95 11.93 2.74
C LEU A 403 -3.80 12.82 3.98
N GLU A 404 -2.58 13.05 4.46
CA GLU A 404 -2.31 13.64 5.78
C GLU A 404 -2.87 15.05 5.94
N ASN A 405 -2.85 15.86 4.89
CA ASN A 405 -3.37 17.23 4.90
C ASN A 405 -4.11 17.51 3.60
N LEU A 406 -5.41 17.27 3.58
CA LEU A 406 -6.22 17.52 2.40
C LEU A 406 -6.91 18.89 2.50
N SER A 407 -6.76 19.69 1.43
CA SER A 407 -7.52 20.91 1.23
C SER A 407 -8.37 20.77 -0.02
N LEU A 408 -9.69 20.83 0.13
CA LEU A 408 -10.66 20.60 -0.93
C LEU A 408 -11.63 21.78 -1.01
N THR A 409 -12.26 21.98 -2.16
CA THR A 409 -13.24 23.04 -2.35
C THR A 409 -14.44 22.48 -3.12
N ILE A 410 -15.65 22.81 -2.65
CA ILE A 410 -16.90 22.48 -3.31
C ILE A 410 -17.82 23.70 -3.39
N PRO A 411 -18.74 23.77 -4.37
CA PRO A 411 -19.73 24.84 -4.42
C PRO A 411 -20.61 24.89 -3.18
N ASN A 412 -20.90 26.10 -2.70
CA ASN A 412 -21.90 26.33 -1.64
C ASN A 412 -23.26 26.52 -2.27
N THR A 413 -24.18 25.61 -2.05
CA THR A 413 -25.56 25.69 -2.55
C THR A 413 -26.53 26.38 -1.60
N GLY A 414 -26.09 26.78 -0.40
CA GLY A 414 -26.91 27.31 0.69
C GLY A 414 -27.81 26.28 1.37
N LYS A 415 -27.76 25.00 0.92
CA LYS A 415 -28.52 23.90 1.54
C LYS A 415 -27.75 23.29 2.70
N LYS A 416 -28.50 22.77 3.68
CA LYS A 416 -27.96 22.03 4.82
C LYS A 416 -27.83 20.54 4.50
N GLY A 417 -26.75 19.91 5.01
CA GLY A 417 -26.50 18.49 4.74
C GLY A 417 -25.25 17.94 5.40
N LYS A 418 -24.95 16.67 5.13
CA LYS A 418 -23.76 15.95 5.59
C LYS A 418 -22.74 15.88 4.46
N ILE A 419 -21.48 16.13 4.78
CA ILE A 419 -20.36 16.07 3.84
C ILE A 419 -19.56 14.80 4.09
N TYR A 420 -19.28 14.07 3.03
CA TYR A 420 -18.54 12.82 3.04
C TYR A 420 -17.32 12.90 2.13
N LEU A 421 -16.20 12.28 2.57
CA LEU A 421 -14.99 12.08 1.79
C LEU A 421 -15.00 10.68 1.20
N SER A 422 -15.00 10.56 -0.13
CA SER A 422 -14.83 9.33 -0.87
C SER A 422 -13.39 9.21 -1.36
N ILE A 423 -12.74 8.09 -1.02
CA ILE A 423 -11.35 7.76 -1.38
C ILE A 423 -11.39 6.38 -2.03
N LYS A 424 -11.09 6.26 -3.32
CA LYS A 424 -11.27 5.00 -4.07
C LYS A 424 -10.43 4.95 -5.34
N ASN A 425 -10.44 3.83 -6.04
CA ASN A 425 -9.83 3.72 -7.36
C ASN A 425 -10.63 4.51 -8.42
N ASP A 426 -10.03 4.77 -9.59
CA ASP A 426 -10.66 5.51 -10.67
C ASP A 426 -11.99 4.89 -11.18
N ASN A 427 -12.11 3.57 -11.11
CA ASN A 427 -13.31 2.82 -11.49
C ASN A 427 -14.32 2.65 -10.36
N ASP A 428 -14.25 3.50 -9.34
CA ASP A 428 -15.14 3.49 -8.16
C ASP A 428 -15.04 2.25 -7.27
N SER A 429 -14.03 1.38 -7.50
CA SER A 429 -13.77 0.20 -6.67
C SER A 429 -12.80 0.50 -5.51
N TYR A 430 -12.73 -0.43 -4.58
CA TYR A 430 -11.79 -0.41 -3.46
C TYR A 430 -11.85 0.88 -2.62
N PRO A 431 -13.04 1.21 -2.08
CA PRO A 431 -13.20 2.37 -1.22
C PRO A 431 -12.36 2.20 0.05
N LEU A 432 -11.77 3.31 0.50
CA LEU A 432 -10.96 3.36 1.71
C LEU A 432 -11.78 3.92 2.87
N ARG A 433 -11.67 3.27 4.02
CA ARG A 433 -12.28 3.69 5.28
C ARG A 433 -11.23 4.38 6.15
N LEU A 434 -11.61 5.52 6.71
CA LEU A 434 -10.87 6.13 7.82
C LEU A 434 -11.18 5.38 9.12
N ALA A 435 -10.19 5.36 10.02
CA ALA A 435 -10.25 4.57 11.25
C ALA A 435 -10.90 5.33 12.42
N ASN A 436 -12.00 6.00 12.18
CA ASN A 436 -12.79 6.66 13.20
C ASN A 436 -14.13 5.92 13.37
N GLU A 437 -14.64 5.87 14.60
CA GLU A 437 -15.91 5.21 14.89
C GLU A 437 -17.09 5.85 14.14
N ASN A 438 -17.91 5.03 13.50
CA ASN A 438 -19.21 5.40 12.93
C ASN A 438 -19.22 6.50 11.85
N ILE A 439 -18.08 6.80 11.22
CA ILE A 439 -18.04 7.81 10.14
C ILE A 439 -18.24 7.21 8.74
N TYR A 440 -18.00 5.91 8.56
CA TYR A 440 -18.11 5.28 7.24
C TYR A 440 -19.55 4.90 6.92
N ASP A 441 -20.06 5.40 5.78
CA ASP A 441 -21.38 5.04 5.25
C ASP A 441 -21.22 3.95 4.18
N GLU A 442 -21.78 2.77 4.44
CA GLU A 442 -21.68 1.60 3.56
C GLU A 442 -22.39 1.80 2.21
N ASN A 443 -23.46 2.59 2.17
CA ASN A 443 -24.22 2.83 0.95
C ASN A 443 -23.53 3.86 0.06
N LEU A 444 -22.98 4.91 0.65
CA LEU A 444 -22.21 5.94 -0.06
C LEU A 444 -20.77 5.48 -0.34
N LYS A 445 -20.28 4.47 0.38
CA LYS A 445 -18.86 4.06 0.38
C LYS A 445 -17.93 5.27 0.61
N ALA A 446 -18.24 6.05 1.63
CA ALA A 446 -17.56 7.32 1.93
C ALA A 446 -17.55 7.61 3.43
N ASN A 447 -16.66 8.46 3.88
CA ASN A 447 -16.39 8.78 5.27
C ASN A 447 -17.01 10.15 5.62
N LEU A 448 -17.88 10.24 6.64
CA LEU A 448 -18.43 11.49 7.13
C LEU A 448 -17.31 12.38 7.68
N ILE A 449 -17.21 13.61 7.15
CA ILE A 449 -16.17 14.57 7.54
C ILE A 449 -16.73 15.87 8.10
N GLY A 450 -18.05 16.09 8.03
CA GLY A 450 -18.68 17.27 8.59
C GLY A 450 -20.13 17.48 8.17
N THR A 451 -20.68 18.61 8.61
CA THR A 451 -22.07 19.04 8.32
C THR A 451 -22.09 20.53 7.99
N ILE A 452 -22.97 20.93 7.09
CA ILE A 452 -23.26 22.33 6.72
C ILE A 452 -24.71 22.67 7.03
#